data_3f15c38cbfacd6168c099a4411e55bd7
#
_entry.id   3f15c38cbfacd6168c099a4411e55bd7
#
_cell.length_a   1.000
_cell.length_b   1.000
_cell.length_c   1.000
_cell.angle_alpha   90.00
_cell.angle_beta   90.00
_cell.angle_gamma   90.00
#
_symmetry.space_group_name_H-M   'P 1'
#
loop_
_entity.id
_entity.type
_entity.pdbx_description
1 polymer ?
#
loop_
_entity_poly.entity_id
_entity_poly.type
_entity_poly.pdbx_seq_one_letter_code
_entity_poly.pdbx_strand_id
1 'polypeptide(L)'
;MAEKDDERTQEICTGAAICSVFTKLIKGFLHRDNTISEEDDMPAGKDALKGRSESLEAPDNIIGEESRNSFDFETAYARDLLPARNAPATTTLFLTKVVEILCDYVRKTYDRSEKVVDFHHPQDLKKFLDLEIPDERPETLEKILESCRETLKYGVKTGHPRFFNQLSSGMDVISLAGEWLTATANTNMFTYEIAPVFIVMEEMILKKMREIIGFPAKSGDGIFSPGGAISNLYAVNCARYKFVPDVKKKGLREAPKLVMYISEHSHYSLKRAAAIVGIGTDNVYAVKCDERGKMIPSDLERKIQIAKSKGETPFFVSASGGSTVYGAFDPLHDLADICQRHKMWLHVDCAWGGGVLLSKKYRKRLDGIERADSVTWNPHKLMGVILQCSCLLLKESNLLQRCNSMCADYLFQQDKNYDVSYDTGDKTIQCGRHVDVFKLWLMWRAKATVGFEAQINKCFDLAHYMTDKLKAREGFEMVVDEPELTNVCFWYLPPSIRDLPDGPDKRDRLAQVAPVVKARMMDRGMTMIGYQPLGDNVNFFRMVISNPAATTADIDYMIEEIERLGQDL
;
A
#
# COMPACT_ATOMS: atom_id res chain seq x y z
N MET A 1 -26.59 33.57 -1.62
CA MET A 1 -25.83 33.92 -0.40
C MET A 1 -25.41 32.63 0.29
N ALA A 2 -24.83 31.68 -0.50
CA ALA A 2 -24.43 30.34 -0.05
C ALA A 2 -23.17 29.80 -0.81
N GLU A 3 -22.36 30.70 -1.37
CA GLU A 3 -21.16 30.33 -2.17
C GLU A 3 -19.85 30.93 -1.61
N LYS A 4 -19.84 31.51 -0.41
CA LYS A 4 -18.64 32.13 0.17
C LYS A 4 -18.09 31.45 1.41
N ASP A 5 -18.71 30.37 1.92
CA ASP A 5 -18.24 29.67 3.13
C ASP A 5 -17.41 28.42 2.86
N ASP A 6 -17.26 27.98 1.60
CA ASP A 6 -16.51 26.77 1.25
C ASP A 6 -15.02 27.00 0.97
N GLU A 7 -14.62 28.22 0.67
CA GLU A 7 -13.20 28.56 0.46
C GLU A 7 -12.40 28.74 1.78
N ARG A 8 -13.05 28.99 2.91
CA ARG A 8 -12.37 29.16 4.20
C ARG A 8 -12.00 27.87 4.92
N THR A 9 -12.56 26.74 4.51
CA THR A 9 -12.27 25.44 5.13
C THR A 9 -11.14 24.69 4.44
N GLN A 10 -10.72 25.11 3.26
CA GLN A 10 -9.60 24.52 2.52
C GLN A 10 -8.22 25.13 2.80
N GLU A 11 -8.14 26.30 3.43
CA GLU A 11 -6.85 26.96 3.74
C GLU A 11 -6.17 26.50 5.05
N ILE A 12 -6.75 25.59 5.84
CA ILE A 12 -6.22 25.21 7.17
C ILE A 12 -5.30 23.99 7.14
N CYS A 13 -4.95 23.44 6.00
CA CYS A 13 -3.96 22.36 5.89
C CYS A 13 -2.74 22.73 5.06
N THR A 14 -2.19 23.93 5.23
CA THR A 14 -0.92 24.29 4.61
C THR A 14 0.26 23.70 5.40
N GLY A 15 1.27 23.18 4.68
CA GLY A 15 2.47 22.53 5.25
C GLY A 15 3.23 23.34 6.32
N ALA A 16 3.00 24.66 6.42
CA ALA A 16 3.53 25.52 7.47
C ALA A 16 2.98 25.17 8.88
N ALA A 17 1.72 24.74 8.98
CA ALA A 17 1.14 24.32 10.26
C ALA A 17 1.72 22.98 10.72
N ILE A 18 1.97 22.05 9.79
CA ILE A 18 2.56 20.74 10.09
C ILE A 18 4.01 20.89 10.54
N CYS A 19 4.82 21.73 9.86
CA CYS A 19 6.19 22.04 10.26
C CYS A 19 6.25 22.71 11.64
N SER A 20 5.31 23.63 11.95
CA SER A 20 5.22 24.31 13.25
C SER A 20 4.88 23.34 14.38
N VAL A 21 3.99 22.38 14.15
CA VAL A 21 3.61 21.38 15.18
C VAL A 21 4.76 20.41 15.44
N PHE A 22 5.45 19.93 14.41
CA PHE A 22 6.62 19.06 14.57
C PHE A 22 7.79 19.79 15.23
N THR A 23 8.06 21.03 14.82
CA THR A 23 9.10 21.84 15.43
C THR A 23 8.80 22.18 16.91
N LYS A 24 7.53 22.40 17.27
CA LYS A 24 7.12 22.58 18.67
C LYS A 24 7.18 21.28 19.48
N LEU A 25 6.86 20.14 18.90
CA LEU A 25 7.01 18.83 19.53
C LEU A 25 8.49 18.51 19.79
N ILE A 26 9.37 18.74 18.83
CA ILE A 26 10.83 18.56 19.00
C ILE A 26 11.39 19.54 20.05
N LYS A 27 10.96 20.80 20.04
CA LYS A 27 11.36 21.78 21.06
C LYS A 27 10.82 21.45 22.46
N GLY A 28 9.63 20.87 22.55
CA GLY A 28 9.05 20.40 23.83
C GLY A 28 9.79 19.19 24.43
N PHE A 29 10.39 18.35 23.59
CA PHE A 29 11.23 17.24 24.04
C PHE A 29 12.60 17.72 24.57
N LEU A 30 13.15 18.78 23.98
CA LEU A 30 14.46 19.33 24.38
C LEU A 30 14.43 20.07 25.73
N HIS A 31 13.27 20.36 26.30
CA HIS A 31 13.13 21.08 27.58
C HIS A 31 12.80 20.19 28.77
N ARG A 32 12.74 18.88 28.64
CA ARG A 32 12.37 17.97 29.74
C ARG A 32 13.47 17.12 30.35
N ASP A 33 14.69 17.11 29.83
CA ASP A 33 15.78 16.29 30.37
C ASP A 33 16.93 17.13 30.91
N ASN A 34 16.71 17.71 32.07
CA ASN A 34 17.79 18.11 32.97
C ASN A 34 17.37 17.89 34.42
N THR A 35 17.15 16.62 34.82
CA THR A 35 17.24 16.20 36.23
C THR A 35 17.15 14.67 36.31
N ILE A 36 18.27 13.98 36.29
CA ILE A 36 18.46 12.71 36.99
C ILE A 36 19.83 12.81 37.64
N SER A 37 19.85 13.07 38.97
CA SER A 37 20.98 12.83 39.82
C SER A 37 20.85 11.46 40.49
N GLU A 38 21.90 10.70 40.41
CA GLU A 38 22.14 9.46 41.19
C GLU A 38 22.00 9.75 42.68
N GLU A 39 21.43 8.84 43.45
CA GLU A 39 22.02 8.23 44.66
C GLU A 39 21.09 7.22 45.32
N ASP A 40 21.72 6.20 45.84
CA ASP A 40 21.21 4.96 46.41
C ASP A 40 20.57 5.11 47.81
N ASP A 41 19.90 4.00 48.19
CA ASP A 41 19.63 3.49 49.55
C ASP A 41 18.35 3.91 50.29
N MET A 42 17.52 2.91 50.53
CA MET A 42 16.52 2.80 51.59
C MET A 42 17.18 2.50 52.98
N PRO A 43 16.54 2.67 54.18
CA PRO A 43 15.10 2.49 54.47
C PRO A 43 14.44 3.40 55.53
N ALA A 44 13.09 3.36 55.50
CA ALA A 44 12.13 3.49 56.61
C ALA A 44 12.27 4.53 57.71
N GLY A 45 11.22 5.33 57.94
CA GLY A 45 10.97 6.02 59.19
C GLY A 45 9.88 7.11 59.09
N LYS A 46 8.84 6.95 59.87
CA LYS A 46 7.65 7.79 60.02
C LYS A 46 7.95 9.16 60.65
N ASP A 47 7.02 10.05 60.40
CA ASP A 47 6.44 11.12 61.25
C ASP A 47 6.76 12.60 60.96
N ALA A 48 5.72 13.26 60.56
CA ALA A 48 5.12 14.47 61.15
C ALA A 48 5.76 15.88 60.98
N LEU A 49 4.96 16.72 60.33
CA LEU A 49 4.53 18.07 60.78
C LEU A 49 5.41 19.34 60.59
N LYS A 50 4.72 20.27 59.88
CA LYS A 50 4.71 21.73 60.09
C LYS A 50 5.83 22.63 59.54
N GLY A 51 5.44 23.37 58.51
CA GLY A 51 5.40 24.82 58.47
C GLY A 51 6.70 25.62 58.46
N ARG A 52 6.90 26.31 57.36
CA ARG A 52 7.16 27.77 57.35
C ARG A 52 7.38 28.26 55.90
N SER A 53 6.62 29.29 55.54
CA SER A 53 6.87 30.17 54.41
C SER A 53 8.10 31.02 54.70
N GLU A 54 9.08 30.99 53.82
CA GLU A 54 10.03 32.07 53.63
C GLU A 54 10.34 32.26 52.17
N SER A 55 10.05 33.49 51.74
CA SER A 55 10.40 34.05 50.45
C SER A 55 11.92 34.11 50.29
N LEU A 56 12.44 33.54 49.22
CA LEU A 56 13.83 33.80 48.80
C LEU A 56 13.81 34.34 47.38
N GLU A 57 14.38 35.52 47.26
CA GLU A 57 14.65 36.31 46.07
C GLU A 57 15.54 35.54 45.10
N ALA A 58 15.27 35.76 43.80
CA ALA A 58 16.09 35.26 42.71
C ALA A 58 17.49 35.92 42.73
N PRO A 59 18.58 35.21 42.52
CA PRO A 59 19.82 35.85 42.12
C PRO A 59 19.86 36.01 40.58
N ASP A 60 20.05 37.25 40.19
CA ASP A 60 20.38 37.68 38.85
C ASP A 60 21.70 37.08 38.33
N ASN A 61 21.68 36.73 37.05
CA ASN A 61 22.80 36.71 36.14
C ASN A 61 24.07 35.91 36.51
N ILE A 62 24.14 34.68 35.95
CA ILE A 62 25.35 34.20 35.29
C ILE A 62 24.92 33.47 34.00
N ILE A 63 24.69 34.22 32.92
CA ILE A 63 24.75 33.65 31.59
C ILE A 63 26.23 33.67 31.21
N GLY A 64 26.90 32.57 31.50
CA GLY A 64 28.16 32.29 30.87
C GLY A 64 27.93 32.13 29.38
N GLU A 65 28.62 32.92 28.58
CA GLU A 65 28.80 32.70 27.14
C GLU A 65 29.49 31.34 26.93
N GLU A 66 28.70 30.25 26.95
CA GLU A 66 29.13 29.03 26.30
C GLU A 66 29.17 29.32 24.79
N SER A 67 30.40 29.37 24.28
CA SER A 67 30.69 29.45 22.86
C SER A 67 29.75 28.56 22.11
N ARG A 68 28.88 29.17 21.28
CA ARG A 68 28.16 28.51 20.19
C ARG A 68 29.22 27.99 19.22
N ASN A 69 29.82 26.86 19.50
CA ASN A 69 30.49 26.07 18.49
C ASN A 69 29.39 25.71 17.50
N SER A 70 29.32 26.44 16.40
CA SER A 70 28.49 26.07 15.26
C SER A 70 28.99 24.70 14.82
N PHE A 71 28.24 23.66 15.12
CA PHE A 71 28.54 22.32 14.66
C PHE A 71 28.55 22.34 13.13
N ASP A 72 29.71 22.10 12.55
CA ASP A 72 29.93 22.13 11.12
C ASP A 72 29.71 20.75 10.50
N PHE A 73 28.63 20.59 9.73
CA PHE A 73 28.31 19.35 9.03
C PHE A 73 29.35 18.99 7.96
N GLU A 74 30.10 19.94 7.44
CA GLU A 74 31.13 19.69 6.43
C GLU A 74 32.27 18.81 6.99
N THR A 75 32.48 18.85 8.30
CA THR A 75 33.54 18.10 8.99
C THR A 75 33.02 16.95 9.85
N ALA A 76 31.71 16.76 9.97
CA ALA A 76 31.09 15.75 10.80
C ALA A 76 30.79 14.44 10.04
N TYR A 77 30.88 13.33 10.74
CA TYR A 77 30.70 11.97 10.23
C TYR A 77 29.70 11.17 11.08
N ALA A 78 29.28 9.99 10.60
CA ALA A 78 28.40 9.09 11.34
C ALA A 78 28.93 8.72 12.75
N ARG A 79 30.25 8.70 12.96
CA ARG A 79 30.87 8.48 14.27
C ARG A 79 30.59 9.57 15.31
N ASP A 80 30.10 10.74 14.85
CA ASP A 80 29.75 11.89 15.69
C ASP A 80 28.25 11.89 16.08
N LEU A 81 27.53 10.83 15.71
CA LEU A 81 26.13 10.57 16.09
C LEU A 81 26.06 9.53 17.20
N LEU A 82 24.92 9.41 17.87
CA LEU A 82 24.67 8.32 18.82
C LEU A 82 24.98 6.95 18.18
N PRO A 83 25.62 6.01 18.92
CA PRO A 83 25.82 5.98 20.37
C PRO A 83 27.13 6.64 20.89
N ALA A 84 27.78 7.51 20.11
CA ALA A 84 28.98 8.21 20.56
C ALA A 84 28.70 9.10 21.80
N ARG A 85 29.68 9.24 22.67
CA ARG A 85 29.59 10.12 23.84
C ARG A 85 29.44 11.59 23.38
N ASN A 86 28.60 12.34 24.06
CA ASN A 86 28.32 13.77 23.78
C ASN A 86 27.70 14.04 22.38
N ALA A 87 27.06 13.04 21.76
CA ALA A 87 26.43 13.15 20.46
C ALA A 87 24.90 13.47 20.43
N PRO A 88 24.15 13.62 21.58
CA PRO A 88 22.69 13.82 21.50
C PRO A 88 22.31 15.07 20.71
N ALA A 89 23.00 16.19 20.89
CA ALA A 89 22.73 17.45 20.19
C ALA A 89 23.00 17.34 18.68
N THR A 90 24.11 16.74 18.30
CA THR A 90 24.49 16.48 16.90
C THR A 90 23.49 15.55 16.22
N THR A 91 23.11 14.46 16.90
CA THR A 91 22.11 13.52 16.40
C THR A 91 20.75 14.20 16.18
N THR A 92 20.30 15.00 17.17
CA THR A 92 19.05 15.74 17.04
C THR A 92 19.10 16.72 15.88
N LEU A 93 20.20 17.46 15.71
CA LEU A 93 20.36 18.40 14.60
C LEU A 93 20.36 17.68 13.25
N PHE A 94 21.07 16.56 13.10
CA PHE A 94 21.06 15.75 11.88
C PHE A 94 19.65 15.27 11.54
N LEU A 95 18.93 14.65 12.50
CA LEU A 95 17.57 14.16 12.29
C LEU A 95 16.60 15.30 11.97
N THR A 96 16.77 16.48 12.59
CA THR A 96 15.95 17.67 12.25
C THR A 96 16.15 18.08 10.80
N LYS A 97 17.40 18.11 10.28
CA LYS A 97 17.66 18.40 8.86
C LYS A 97 17.06 17.34 7.93
N VAL A 98 17.09 16.06 8.30
CA VAL A 98 16.39 15.00 7.54
C VAL A 98 14.88 15.28 7.50
N VAL A 99 14.27 15.62 8.64
CA VAL A 99 12.83 15.95 8.71
C VAL A 99 12.48 17.19 7.87
N GLU A 100 13.35 18.21 7.83
CA GLU A 100 13.17 19.37 6.96
C GLU A 100 13.14 18.97 5.48
N ILE A 101 14.05 18.09 5.04
CA ILE A 101 14.08 17.56 3.68
C ILE A 101 12.78 16.80 3.37
N LEU A 102 12.31 15.96 4.29
CA LEU A 102 11.09 15.18 4.12
C LEU A 102 9.84 16.07 4.04
N CYS A 103 9.74 17.07 4.90
CA CYS A 103 8.64 18.03 4.89
C CYS A 103 8.63 18.89 3.61
N ASP A 104 9.79 19.31 3.10
CA ASP A 104 9.91 20.01 1.83
C ASP A 104 9.44 19.12 0.67
N TYR A 105 9.85 17.86 0.63
CA TYR A 105 9.41 16.90 -0.37
C TYR A 105 7.89 16.68 -0.32
N VAL A 106 7.29 16.52 0.88
CA VAL A 106 5.84 16.39 1.05
C VAL A 106 5.13 17.61 0.48
N ARG A 107 5.57 18.84 0.82
CA ARG A 107 4.97 20.08 0.30
C ARG A 107 5.05 20.14 -1.22
N LYS A 108 6.22 19.88 -1.81
CA LYS A 108 6.44 19.86 -3.27
C LYS A 108 5.62 18.76 -3.96
N THR A 109 5.36 17.65 -3.30
CA THR A 109 4.54 16.57 -3.86
C THR A 109 3.10 17.03 -4.14
N TYR A 110 2.54 17.94 -3.35
CA TYR A 110 1.19 18.47 -3.57
C TYR A 110 1.14 19.71 -4.46
N ASP A 111 2.27 20.28 -4.83
CA ASP A 111 2.34 21.46 -5.71
C ASP A 111 2.22 21.03 -7.19
N ARG A 112 1.15 21.48 -7.84
CA ARG A 112 0.85 21.18 -9.26
C ARG A 112 1.80 21.84 -10.25
N SER A 113 2.59 22.81 -9.83
CA SER A 113 3.66 23.42 -10.64
C SER A 113 4.94 22.57 -10.66
N GLU A 114 5.09 21.67 -9.71
CA GLU A 114 6.18 20.72 -9.62
C GLU A 114 5.99 19.54 -10.59
N LYS A 115 7.10 18.94 -11.01
CA LYS A 115 7.06 17.72 -11.82
C LYS A 115 6.64 16.51 -10.98
N VAL A 116 5.83 15.62 -11.57
CA VAL A 116 5.58 14.26 -11.06
C VAL A 116 6.86 13.42 -11.10
N VAL A 117 7.64 13.59 -12.17
CA VAL A 117 8.92 12.91 -12.36
C VAL A 117 9.87 13.82 -13.15
N ASP A 118 11.10 13.93 -12.70
CA ASP A 118 12.21 14.48 -13.48
C ASP A 118 12.92 13.30 -14.15
N PHE A 119 12.41 12.93 -15.34
CA PHE A 119 12.80 11.68 -16.00
C PHE A 119 14.20 11.79 -16.60
N HIS A 120 15.01 10.79 -16.32
CA HIS A 120 16.31 10.57 -16.92
C HIS A 120 16.49 9.09 -17.26
N HIS A 121 17.24 8.80 -18.32
CA HIS A 121 17.60 7.43 -18.62
C HIS A 121 18.55 6.85 -17.56
N PRO A 122 18.54 5.51 -17.32
CA PRO A 122 19.36 4.90 -16.26
C PRO A 122 20.86 5.20 -16.38
N GLN A 123 21.37 5.35 -17.60
CA GLN A 123 22.78 5.67 -17.83
C GLN A 123 23.13 7.12 -17.43
N ASP A 124 22.17 8.02 -17.52
CA ASP A 124 22.37 9.42 -17.14
C ASP A 124 22.25 9.57 -15.61
N LEU A 125 21.29 8.88 -14.96
CA LEU A 125 21.22 8.83 -13.50
C LEU A 125 22.53 8.30 -12.89
N LYS A 126 23.15 7.27 -13.48
CA LYS A 126 24.46 6.75 -13.05
C LYS A 126 25.61 7.73 -13.20
N LYS A 127 25.48 8.76 -14.07
CA LYS A 127 26.48 9.82 -14.23
C LYS A 127 26.25 10.98 -13.25
N PHE A 128 24.97 11.27 -12.93
CA PHE A 128 24.61 12.41 -12.09
C PHE A 128 24.70 12.09 -10.60
N LEU A 129 24.33 10.86 -10.24
CA LEU A 129 24.31 10.42 -8.85
C LEU A 129 25.62 9.68 -8.52
N ASP A 130 26.22 10.08 -7.43
CA ASP A 130 27.30 9.30 -6.82
C ASP A 130 26.67 8.10 -6.09
N LEU A 131 26.69 6.93 -6.73
CA LEU A 131 26.08 5.70 -6.22
C LEU A 131 27.13 4.66 -5.79
N GLU A 132 28.41 5.01 -5.84
CA GLU A 132 29.48 4.13 -5.40
C GLU A 132 29.45 3.95 -3.87
N ILE A 133 29.74 2.74 -3.43
CA ILE A 133 29.82 2.45 -2.00
C ILE A 133 31.26 2.64 -1.55
N PRO A 134 31.52 3.58 -0.63
CA PRO A 134 32.88 3.86 -0.20
C PRO A 134 33.45 2.73 0.69
N ASP A 135 34.64 2.22 0.35
CA ASP A 135 35.32 1.17 1.11
C ASP A 135 36.18 1.74 2.25
N GLU A 136 36.93 2.81 1.98
CA GLU A 136 37.97 3.28 2.89
C GLU A 136 37.61 4.56 3.66
N ARG A 137 36.87 5.46 3.05
CA ARG A 137 36.57 6.79 3.60
C ARG A 137 35.08 7.03 3.67
N PRO A 138 34.50 7.16 4.89
CA PRO A 138 33.10 7.50 5.05
C PRO A 138 32.84 8.93 4.55
N GLU A 139 31.62 9.20 4.11
CA GLU A 139 31.16 10.52 3.76
C GLU A 139 30.76 11.35 4.97
N THR A 140 30.82 12.68 4.83
CA THR A 140 30.36 13.62 5.85
C THR A 140 28.84 13.62 5.96
N LEU A 141 28.30 14.09 7.10
CA LEU A 141 26.84 14.20 7.28
C LEU A 141 26.18 15.15 6.28
N GLU A 142 26.86 16.21 5.85
CA GLU A 142 26.32 17.10 4.81
C GLU A 142 26.22 16.37 3.46
N LYS A 143 27.22 15.58 3.07
CA LYS A 143 27.15 14.78 1.85
C LYS A 143 26.03 13.75 1.88
N ILE A 144 25.78 13.10 3.03
CA ILE A 144 24.63 12.20 3.23
C ILE A 144 23.30 12.97 3.06
N LEU A 145 23.16 14.17 3.63
CA LEU A 145 21.96 14.99 3.45
C LEU A 145 21.76 15.41 1.99
N GLU A 146 22.84 15.73 1.27
CA GLU A 146 22.79 16.02 -0.17
C GLU A 146 22.28 14.80 -0.96
N SER A 147 22.84 13.62 -0.71
CA SER A 147 22.41 12.36 -1.33
C SER A 147 20.92 12.04 -1.05
N CYS A 148 20.42 12.36 0.15
CA CYS A 148 18.99 12.28 0.47
C CYS A 148 18.14 13.21 -0.42
N ARG A 149 18.58 14.48 -0.61
CA ARG A 149 17.87 15.46 -1.46
C ARG A 149 17.85 15.01 -2.93
N GLU A 150 18.98 14.53 -3.45
CA GLU A 150 19.12 14.06 -4.82
C GLU A 150 18.27 12.80 -5.08
N THR A 151 18.29 11.84 -4.14
CA THR A 151 17.45 10.63 -4.23
C THR A 151 15.98 10.99 -4.36
N LEU A 152 15.47 11.91 -3.53
CA LEU A 152 14.08 12.36 -3.60
C LEU A 152 13.78 13.21 -4.85
N LYS A 153 14.74 13.99 -5.34
CA LYS A 153 14.60 14.84 -6.53
C LYS A 153 14.30 13.99 -7.77
N TYR A 154 15.06 12.91 -7.99
CA TYR A 154 14.92 12.05 -9.17
C TYR A 154 13.90 10.91 -8.97
N GLY A 155 13.34 10.77 -7.78
CA GLY A 155 12.24 9.84 -7.50
C GLY A 155 10.91 10.32 -8.10
N VAL A 156 10.03 9.36 -8.44
CA VAL A 156 8.65 9.67 -8.85
C VAL A 156 7.83 10.11 -7.65
N LYS A 157 7.20 11.29 -7.72
CA LYS A 157 6.27 11.78 -6.69
C LYS A 157 4.92 11.06 -6.80
N THR A 158 4.83 9.83 -6.31
CA THR A 158 3.60 9.01 -6.37
C THR A 158 2.42 9.60 -5.60
N GLY A 159 2.68 10.54 -4.69
CA GLY A 159 1.67 11.32 -3.97
C GLY A 159 1.11 12.50 -4.76
N HIS A 160 1.73 12.88 -5.90
CA HIS A 160 1.33 14.04 -6.67
C HIS A 160 -0.10 13.91 -7.21
N PRO A 161 -0.96 14.97 -7.16
CA PRO A 161 -2.35 14.92 -7.61
C PRO A 161 -2.54 14.48 -9.07
N ARG A 162 -1.52 14.65 -9.93
CA ARG A 162 -1.51 14.25 -11.35
C ARG A 162 -0.77 12.93 -11.61
N PHE A 163 -0.57 12.10 -10.60
CA PHE A 163 -0.01 10.76 -10.75
C PHE A 163 -1.13 9.71 -10.78
N PHE A 164 -1.36 9.12 -11.97
CA PHE A 164 -2.46 8.17 -12.24
C PHE A 164 -1.97 6.83 -12.81
N ASN A 165 -0.69 6.54 -12.66
CA ASN A 165 -0.02 5.45 -13.38
C ASN A 165 -0.28 4.06 -12.81
N GLN A 166 -0.50 3.95 -11.50
CA GLN A 166 -0.60 2.66 -10.79
C GLN A 166 -1.71 2.65 -9.74
N LEU A 167 -2.01 1.43 -9.22
CA LEU A 167 -3.11 1.21 -8.27
C LEU A 167 -2.86 1.79 -6.87
N SER A 168 -1.61 2.10 -6.53
CA SER A 168 -1.22 2.77 -5.29
C SER A 168 -0.72 4.17 -5.61
N SER A 169 -1.43 5.18 -5.19
CA SER A 169 -1.08 6.59 -5.36
C SER A 169 -1.64 7.42 -4.22
N GLY A 170 -1.14 8.66 -4.10
CA GLY A 170 -1.45 9.51 -2.97
C GLY A 170 -0.45 9.34 -1.82
N MET A 171 -0.43 10.31 -0.94
CA MET A 171 0.39 10.32 0.26
C MET A 171 -0.44 10.84 1.41
N ASP A 172 -0.92 9.94 2.27
CA ASP A 172 -1.61 10.31 3.49
C ASP A 172 -0.60 10.64 4.59
N VAL A 173 -0.64 11.87 5.10
CA VAL A 173 0.35 12.36 6.07
C VAL A 173 0.24 11.66 7.43
N ILE A 174 -0.94 11.16 7.82
CA ILE A 174 -1.12 10.37 9.05
C ILE A 174 -0.47 9.00 8.88
N SER A 175 -0.70 8.37 7.73
CA SER A 175 -0.05 7.11 7.38
C SER A 175 1.48 7.25 7.31
N LEU A 176 1.97 8.36 6.73
CA LEU A 176 3.40 8.68 6.66
C LEU A 176 4.00 8.83 8.06
N ALA A 177 3.35 9.56 8.96
CA ALA A 177 3.79 9.69 10.35
C ALA A 177 3.84 8.32 11.05
N GLY A 178 2.87 7.44 10.77
CA GLY A 178 2.88 6.06 11.29
C GLY A 178 4.09 5.26 10.82
N GLU A 179 4.51 5.44 9.57
CA GLU A 179 5.71 4.78 9.03
C GLU A 179 7.00 5.32 9.67
N TRP A 180 7.12 6.64 9.84
CA TRP A 180 8.27 7.23 10.53
C TRP A 180 8.41 6.70 11.96
N LEU A 181 7.30 6.64 12.70
CA LEU A 181 7.28 6.07 14.05
C LEU A 181 7.63 4.58 14.05
N THR A 182 7.15 3.82 13.07
CA THR A 182 7.48 2.39 12.90
C THR A 182 8.97 2.20 12.65
N ALA A 183 9.56 2.99 11.76
CA ALA A 183 11.00 2.94 11.49
C ALA A 183 11.83 3.29 12.74
N THR A 184 11.40 4.28 13.52
CA THR A 184 12.04 4.67 14.77
C THR A 184 11.94 3.58 15.84
N ALA A 185 10.78 2.90 15.96
CA ALA A 185 10.61 1.79 16.89
C ALA A 185 11.49 0.58 16.56
N ASN A 186 11.85 0.39 15.30
CA ASN A 186 12.77 -0.66 14.80
C ASN A 186 12.50 -2.05 15.39
N THR A 187 11.23 -2.45 15.45
CA THR A 187 10.80 -3.72 16.06
C THR A 187 10.45 -4.77 15.02
N ASN A 188 10.33 -6.02 15.47
CA ASN A 188 9.96 -7.17 14.65
C ASN A 188 8.72 -7.87 15.22
N MET A 189 7.64 -7.96 14.44
CA MET A 189 6.36 -8.54 14.86
C MET A 189 6.32 -10.07 14.85
N PHE A 190 7.42 -10.77 15.17
CA PHE A 190 7.40 -12.23 15.20
C PHE A 190 6.93 -12.81 16.55
N THR A 191 7.17 -12.12 17.69
CA THR A 191 6.65 -12.49 19.01
C THR A 191 6.02 -11.30 19.72
N TYR A 192 5.14 -11.59 20.68
CA TYR A 192 4.51 -10.59 21.53
C TYR A 192 5.53 -9.84 22.39
N GLU A 193 6.52 -10.52 22.98
CA GLU A 193 7.54 -9.91 23.84
C GLU A 193 8.38 -8.83 23.14
N ILE A 194 8.54 -8.94 21.81
CA ILE A 194 9.33 -7.98 21.02
C ILE A 194 8.47 -6.84 20.49
N ALA A 195 7.19 -7.10 20.15
CA ALA A 195 6.30 -6.11 19.55
C ALA A 195 4.90 -6.09 20.19
N PRO A 196 4.77 -5.97 21.51
CA PRO A 196 3.53 -6.24 22.23
C PRO A 196 2.35 -5.41 21.73
N VAL A 197 2.51 -4.09 21.62
CA VAL A 197 1.45 -3.18 21.20
C VAL A 197 1.03 -3.42 19.75
N PHE A 198 1.99 -3.66 18.87
CA PHE A 198 1.72 -3.87 17.44
C PHE A 198 1.05 -5.20 17.15
N ILE A 199 1.37 -6.26 17.88
CA ILE A 199 0.68 -7.56 17.80
C ILE A 199 -0.80 -7.43 18.18
N VAL A 200 -1.11 -6.73 19.27
CA VAL A 200 -2.50 -6.49 19.69
C VAL A 200 -3.22 -5.60 18.67
N MET A 201 -2.56 -4.58 18.13
CA MET A 201 -3.14 -3.75 17.07
C MET A 201 -3.45 -4.58 15.81
N GLU A 202 -2.58 -5.52 15.44
CA GLU A 202 -2.80 -6.42 14.30
C GLU A 202 -4.07 -7.24 14.50
N GLU A 203 -4.24 -7.87 15.67
CA GLU A 203 -5.44 -8.63 16.00
C GLU A 203 -6.71 -7.78 15.85
N MET A 204 -6.71 -6.57 16.42
CA MET A 204 -7.87 -5.66 16.41
C MET A 204 -8.23 -5.21 15.00
N ILE A 205 -7.24 -4.84 14.18
CA ILE A 205 -7.48 -4.41 12.80
C ILE A 205 -7.94 -5.58 11.93
N LEU A 206 -7.30 -6.73 12.02
CA LEU A 206 -7.73 -7.93 11.28
C LEU A 206 -9.14 -8.37 11.66
N LYS A 207 -9.50 -8.30 12.95
CA LYS A 207 -10.86 -8.54 13.42
C LYS A 207 -11.84 -7.55 12.78
N LYS A 208 -11.54 -6.25 12.81
CA LYS A 208 -12.37 -5.21 12.19
C LYS A 208 -12.56 -5.44 10.69
N MET A 209 -11.51 -5.82 9.97
CA MET A 209 -11.58 -6.09 8.53
C MET A 209 -12.42 -7.35 8.24
N ARG A 210 -12.31 -8.41 9.04
CA ARG A 210 -13.18 -9.61 8.92
C ARG A 210 -14.65 -9.27 9.17
N GLU A 211 -14.97 -8.44 10.16
CA GLU A 211 -16.34 -7.96 10.41
C GLU A 211 -16.91 -7.19 9.23
N ILE A 212 -16.10 -6.36 8.56
CA ILE A 212 -16.52 -5.59 7.38
C ILE A 212 -16.83 -6.50 6.19
N ILE A 213 -16.05 -7.58 6.00
CA ILE A 213 -16.31 -8.63 5.00
C ILE A 213 -17.59 -9.40 5.32
N GLY A 214 -17.99 -9.50 6.60
CA GLY A 214 -19.11 -10.32 7.04
C GLY A 214 -18.72 -11.74 7.46
N PHE A 215 -17.42 -11.98 7.75
CA PHE A 215 -17.00 -13.23 8.35
C PHE A 215 -17.53 -13.38 9.78
N PRO A 216 -17.74 -14.62 10.27
CA PRO A 216 -18.29 -14.82 11.61
C PRO A 216 -17.46 -14.11 12.69
N ALA A 217 -18.12 -13.36 13.59
CA ALA A 217 -17.46 -12.49 14.56
C ALA A 217 -16.53 -13.21 15.55
N LYS A 218 -16.83 -14.50 15.85
CA LYS A 218 -16.07 -15.31 16.83
C LYS A 218 -15.04 -16.24 16.19
N SER A 219 -14.92 -16.25 14.89
CA SER A 219 -13.99 -17.12 14.15
C SER A 219 -13.21 -16.33 13.11
N GLY A 220 -12.19 -16.97 12.59
CA GLY A 220 -11.37 -16.42 11.54
C GLY A 220 -9.92 -16.21 11.97
N ASP A 221 -9.09 -16.07 10.97
CA ASP A 221 -7.64 -15.87 11.09
C ASP A 221 -7.22 -14.75 10.16
N GLY A 222 -5.98 -14.37 10.18
CA GLY A 222 -5.42 -13.40 9.26
C GLY A 222 -4.02 -12.99 9.63
N ILE A 223 -3.36 -12.31 8.69
CA ILE A 223 -2.00 -11.83 8.88
C ILE A 223 -1.73 -10.66 7.93
N PHE A 224 -0.99 -9.66 8.38
CA PHE A 224 -0.37 -8.70 7.47
C PHE A 224 0.84 -9.33 6.78
N SER A 225 0.98 -9.06 5.50
CA SER A 225 1.99 -9.67 4.62
C SER A 225 2.67 -8.63 3.73
N PRO A 226 3.88 -8.92 3.22
CA PRO A 226 4.62 -8.00 2.36
C PRO A 226 4.02 -7.93 0.94
N GLY A 227 2.81 -7.39 0.82
CA GLY A 227 2.11 -7.17 -0.44
C GLY A 227 1.16 -8.30 -0.84
N GLY A 228 0.18 -7.96 -1.73
CA GLY A 228 -0.90 -8.87 -2.14
C GLY A 228 -0.43 -10.16 -2.82
N ALA A 229 0.74 -10.15 -3.47
CA ALA A 229 1.31 -11.37 -4.07
C ALA A 229 1.63 -12.42 -3.00
N ILE A 230 2.11 -12.00 -1.83
CA ILE A 230 2.36 -12.90 -0.70
C ILE A 230 1.05 -13.27 0.00
N SER A 231 0.07 -12.36 0.10
CA SER A 231 -1.28 -12.71 0.59
C SER A 231 -1.90 -13.82 -0.26
N ASN A 232 -1.82 -13.71 -1.59
CA ASN A 232 -2.31 -14.74 -2.52
C ASN A 232 -1.53 -16.07 -2.38
N LEU A 233 -0.22 -16.01 -2.15
CA LEU A 233 0.60 -17.18 -1.86
C LEU A 233 0.14 -17.90 -0.58
N TYR A 234 -0.12 -17.17 0.49
CA TYR A 234 -0.69 -17.71 1.73
C TYR A 234 -2.05 -18.39 1.48
N ALA A 235 -2.93 -17.74 0.70
CA ALA A 235 -4.25 -18.28 0.39
C ALA A 235 -4.15 -19.63 -0.32
N VAL A 236 -3.32 -19.72 -1.37
CA VAL A 236 -3.09 -20.97 -2.13
C VAL A 236 -2.44 -22.05 -1.24
N ASN A 237 -1.47 -21.65 -0.40
CA ASN A 237 -0.81 -22.56 0.53
C ASN A 237 -1.78 -23.13 1.58
N CYS A 238 -2.62 -22.28 2.18
CA CYS A 238 -3.64 -22.70 3.15
C CYS A 238 -4.70 -23.61 2.52
N ALA A 239 -5.17 -23.28 1.33
CA ALA A 239 -6.12 -24.10 0.58
C ALA A 239 -5.53 -25.48 0.25
N ARG A 240 -4.30 -25.53 -0.27
CA ARG A 240 -3.56 -26.76 -0.55
C ARG A 240 -3.41 -27.61 0.71
N TYR A 241 -2.97 -27.00 1.82
CA TYR A 241 -2.82 -27.68 3.10
C TYR A 241 -4.15 -28.24 3.62
N LYS A 242 -5.23 -27.45 3.55
CA LYS A 242 -6.55 -27.91 3.99
C LYS A 242 -7.06 -29.07 3.15
N PHE A 243 -6.78 -29.05 1.85
CA PHE A 243 -7.21 -30.09 0.92
C PHE A 243 -6.37 -31.37 1.03
N VAL A 244 -5.05 -31.23 1.24
CA VAL A 244 -4.09 -32.33 1.40
C VAL A 244 -3.19 -32.03 2.61
N PRO A 245 -3.64 -32.31 3.86
CA PRO A 245 -2.88 -31.94 5.07
C PRO A 245 -1.48 -32.54 5.13
N ASP A 246 -1.28 -33.73 4.59
CA ASP A 246 0.01 -34.41 4.55
C ASP A 246 1.07 -33.71 3.69
N VAL A 247 0.65 -32.77 2.84
CA VAL A 247 1.59 -32.02 1.97
C VAL A 247 2.69 -31.31 2.75
N LYS A 248 2.40 -30.87 3.98
CA LYS A 248 3.37 -30.22 4.87
C LYS A 248 4.55 -31.14 5.23
N LYS A 249 4.31 -32.45 5.36
CA LYS A 249 5.31 -33.44 5.75
C LYS A 249 5.85 -34.23 4.58
N LYS A 250 4.99 -34.63 3.63
CA LYS A 250 5.33 -35.55 2.54
C LYS A 250 5.55 -34.89 1.18
N GLY A 251 5.23 -33.59 1.06
CA GLY A 251 5.22 -32.88 -0.23
C GLY A 251 4.06 -33.33 -1.12
N LEU A 252 4.14 -33.01 -2.42
CA LEU A 252 3.05 -33.27 -3.38
C LEU A 252 3.17 -34.60 -4.14
N ARG A 253 4.23 -35.39 -3.94
CA ARG A 253 4.48 -36.60 -4.75
C ARG A 253 3.34 -37.62 -4.69
N GLU A 254 2.72 -37.77 -3.53
CA GLU A 254 1.62 -38.73 -3.29
C GLU A 254 0.24 -38.04 -3.30
N ALA A 255 0.20 -36.72 -3.53
CA ALA A 255 -1.05 -35.98 -3.62
C ALA A 255 -1.74 -36.23 -4.97
N PRO A 256 -3.08 -36.11 -5.02
CA PRO A 256 -3.79 -36.11 -6.29
C PRO A 256 -3.33 -34.93 -7.14
N LYS A 257 -3.49 -35.02 -8.46
CA LYS A 257 -3.19 -33.92 -9.36
C LYS A 257 -4.12 -32.73 -9.12
N LEU A 258 -3.66 -31.79 -8.29
CA LEU A 258 -4.41 -30.59 -7.91
C LEU A 258 -4.46 -29.60 -9.07
N VAL A 259 -5.65 -29.06 -9.35
CA VAL A 259 -5.84 -27.99 -10.33
C VAL A 259 -6.62 -26.82 -9.73
N MET A 260 -6.23 -25.60 -10.12
CA MET A 260 -6.86 -24.37 -9.66
C MET A 260 -7.36 -23.52 -10.82
N TYR A 261 -8.35 -22.68 -10.54
CA TYR A 261 -9.00 -21.82 -11.52
C TYR A 261 -8.86 -20.36 -11.16
N ILE A 262 -8.54 -19.55 -12.15
CA ILE A 262 -8.41 -18.11 -12.01
C ILE A 262 -9.10 -17.42 -13.19
N SER A 263 -9.54 -16.18 -13.03
CA SER A 263 -9.94 -15.37 -14.18
C SER A 263 -8.75 -15.20 -15.15
N GLU A 264 -9.00 -15.18 -16.45
CA GLU A 264 -7.96 -14.84 -17.45
C GLU A 264 -7.37 -13.43 -17.23
N HIS A 265 -8.11 -12.56 -16.54
CA HIS A 265 -7.67 -11.22 -16.13
C HIS A 265 -7.14 -11.16 -14.69
N SER A 266 -6.94 -12.30 -14.03
CA SER A 266 -6.36 -12.37 -12.69
C SER A 266 -4.95 -11.84 -12.64
N HIS A 267 -4.57 -11.33 -11.48
CA HIS A 267 -3.20 -10.92 -11.22
C HIS A 267 -2.23 -12.13 -11.33
N TYR A 268 -1.09 -11.92 -11.98
CA TYR A 268 -0.09 -12.98 -12.23
C TYR A 268 0.43 -13.68 -10.96
N SER A 269 0.28 -13.06 -9.79
CA SER A 269 0.71 -13.62 -8.50
C SER A 269 0.07 -14.99 -8.17
N LEU A 270 -1.12 -15.26 -8.70
CA LEU A 270 -1.78 -16.57 -8.51
C LEU A 270 -1.06 -17.69 -9.28
N LYS A 271 -0.64 -17.44 -10.52
CA LYS A 271 0.22 -18.38 -11.28
C LYS A 271 1.57 -18.57 -10.59
N ARG A 272 2.14 -17.47 -10.09
CA ARG A 272 3.40 -17.52 -9.34
C ARG A 272 3.24 -18.32 -8.04
N ALA A 273 2.15 -18.12 -7.29
CA ALA A 273 1.84 -18.91 -6.10
C ALA A 273 1.76 -20.41 -6.40
N ALA A 274 1.06 -20.79 -7.47
CA ALA A 274 0.97 -22.20 -7.90
C ALA A 274 2.35 -22.80 -8.18
N ALA A 275 3.23 -22.05 -8.86
CA ALA A 275 4.61 -22.50 -9.12
C ALA A 275 5.40 -22.68 -7.81
N ILE A 276 5.35 -21.70 -6.90
CA ILE A 276 6.10 -21.72 -5.63
C ILE A 276 5.65 -22.89 -4.73
N VAL A 277 4.34 -23.13 -4.63
CA VAL A 277 3.82 -24.21 -3.77
C VAL A 277 3.85 -25.60 -4.44
N GLY A 278 4.43 -25.72 -5.64
CA GLY A 278 4.66 -26.99 -6.33
C GLY A 278 3.45 -27.55 -7.08
N ILE A 279 2.36 -26.79 -7.23
CA ILE A 279 1.21 -27.16 -8.09
C ILE A 279 1.61 -27.13 -9.57
N GLY A 280 2.42 -26.14 -9.96
CA GLY A 280 2.83 -25.90 -11.35
C GLY A 280 1.84 -25.02 -12.12
N THR A 281 2.39 -24.21 -13.04
CA THR A 281 1.60 -23.24 -13.83
C THR A 281 0.63 -23.90 -14.81
N ASP A 282 0.97 -25.08 -15.32
CA ASP A 282 0.12 -25.83 -16.24
C ASP A 282 -1.16 -26.38 -15.60
N ASN A 283 -1.20 -26.42 -14.27
CA ASN A 283 -2.35 -26.83 -13.48
C ASN A 283 -3.19 -25.61 -13.01
N VAL A 284 -2.93 -24.42 -13.57
CA VAL A 284 -3.70 -23.21 -13.34
C VAL A 284 -4.54 -22.91 -14.59
N TYR A 285 -5.84 -23.15 -14.49
CA TYR A 285 -6.75 -23.00 -15.61
C TYR A 285 -7.38 -21.61 -15.62
N ALA A 286 -7.10 -20.84 -16.69
CA ALA A 286 -7.72 -19.55 -16.90
C ALA A 286 -9.19 -19.76 -17.32
N VAL A 287 -10.11 -19.10 -16.64
CA VAL A 287 -11.54 -19.05 -16.95
C VAL A 287 -11.80 -17.80 -17.78
N LYS A 288 -12.59 -17.92 -18.85
CA LYS A 288 -12.94 -16.80 -19.72
C LYS A 288 -13.70 -15.72 -19.00
N CYS A 289 -13.50 -14.49 -19.46
CA CYS A 289 -14.24 -13.32 -19.02
C CYS A 289 -15.25 -12.84 -20.09
N ASP A 290 -16.24 -12.09 -19.62
CA ASP A 290 -17.13 -11.33 -20.48
C ASP A 290 -16.46 -10.03 -20.97
N GLU A 291 -17.18 -9.22 -21.75
CA GLU A 291 -16.72 -7.94 -22.30
C GLU A 291 -16.32 -6.92 -21.21
N ARG A 292 -16.86 -7.04 -20.01
CA ARG A 292 -16.53 -6.21 -18.85
C ARG A 292 -15.36 -6.74 -18.05
N GLY A 293 -14.79 -7.89 -18.42
CA GLY A 293 -13.66 -8.53 -17.75
C GLY A 293 -14.05 -9.35 -16.53
N LYS A 294 -15.31 -9.78 -16.39
CA LYS A 294 -15.82 -10.60 -15.28
C LYS A 294 -15.76 -12.08 -15.64
N MET A 295 -15.35 -12.91 -14.72
CA MET A 295 -15.31 -14.36 -14.89
C MET A 295 -16.69 -14.91 -15.26
N ILE A 296 -16.75 -15.76 -16.30
CA ILE A 296 -17.99 -16.42 -16.76
C ILE A 296 -18.19 -17.71 -15.95
N PRO A 297 -19.24 -17.79 -15.08
CA PRO A 297 -19.48 -18.97 -14.21
C PRO A 297 -19.70 -20.27 -14.99
N SER A 298 -20.37 -20.22 -16.15
CA SER A 298 -20.60 -21.39 -16.99
C SER A 298 -19.30 -21.97 -17.58
N ASP A 299 -18.31 -21.12 -17.91
CA ASP A 299 -17.00 -21.60 -18.36
C ASP A 299 -16.20 -22.23 -17.20
N LEU A 300 -16.31 -21.68 -15.98
CA LEU A 300 -15.73 -22.31 -14.78
C LEU A 300 -16.30 -23.71 -14.57
N GLU A 301 -17.63 -23.85 -14.55
CA GLU A 301 -18.31 -25.13 -14.38
C GLU A 301 -17.86 -26.14 -15.45
N ARG A 302 -17.85 -25.73 -16.72
CA ARG A 302 -17.40 -26.56 -17.84
C ARG A 302 -15.95 -27.05 -17.65
N LYS A 303 -15.04 -26.17 -17.25
CA LYS A 303 -13.63 -26.53 -17.02
C LYS A 303 -13.44 -27.45 -15.83
N ILE A 304 -14.22 -27.31 -14.77
CA ILE A 304 -14.24 -28.22 -13.64
C ILE A 304 -14.64 -29.63 -14.10
N GLN A 305 -15.69 -29.77 -14.91
CA GLN A 305 -16.13 -31.07 -15.43
C GLN A 305 -15.06 -31.73 -16.31
N ILE A 306 -14.40 -30.94 -17.16
CA ILE A 306 -13.31 -31.43 -18.00
C ILE A 306 -12.13 -31.94 -17.13
N ALA A 307 -11.73 -31.20 -16.11
CA ALA A 307 -10.65 -31.62 -15.22
C ALA A 307 -10.99 -32.93 -14.51
N LYS A 308 -12.21 -33.04 -13.96
CA LYS A 308 -12.69 -34.27 -13.31
C LYS A 308 -12.70 -35.46 -14.26
N SER A 309 -13.12 -35.29 -15.52
CA SER A 309 -13.11 -36.36 -16.52
C SER A 309 -11.70 -36.87 -16.87
N LYS A 310 -10.68 -36.04 -16.63
CA LYS A 310 -9.26 -36.40 -16.77
C LYS A 310 -8.65 -37.01 -15.49
N GLY A 311 -9.44 -37.20 -14.44
CA GLY A 311 -8.95 -37.66 -13.14
C GLY A 311 -8.17 -36.61 -12.34
N GLU A 312 -8.27 -35.34 -12.73
CA GLU A 312 -7.67 -34.22 -12.01
C GLU A 312 -8.57 -33.79 -10.84
N THR A 313 -7.98 -33.11 -9.86
CA THR A 313 -8.66 -32.73 -8.63
C THR A 313 -8.77 -31.22 -8.51
N PRO A 314 -9.94 -30.63 -8.88
CA PRO A 314 -10.26 -29.24 -8.63
C PRO A 314 -10.27 -28.92 -7.13
N PHE A 315 -9.49 -27.89 -6.70
CA PHE A 315 -9.44 -27.58 -5.26
C PHE A 315 -9.59 -26.08 -4.93
N PHE A 316 -9.34 -25.18 -5.89
CA PHE A 316 -9.23 -23.75 -5.62
C PHE A 316 -9.76 -22.90 -6.78
N VAL A 317 -10.55 -21.89 -6.45
CA VAL A 317 -10.98 -20.82 -7.38
C VAL A 317 -10.54 -19.49 -6.79
N SER A 318 -9.94 -18.62 -7.63
CA SER A 318 -9.72 -17.22 -7.28
C SER A 318 -10.63 -16.31 -8.11
N ALA A 319 -11.55 -15.66 -7.45
CA ALA A 319 -12.35 -14.56 -7.99
C ALA A 319 -11.63 -13.23 -7.81
N SER A 320 -11.84 -12.29 -8.73
CA SER A 320 -11.31 -10.92 -8.67
C SER A 320 -12.34 -9.98 -8.06
N GLY A 321 -11.98 -9.32 -6.96
CA GLY A 321 -12.74 -8.21 -6.39
C GLY A 321 -12.12 -6.86 -6.78
N GLY A 322 -12.27 -6.48 -8.04
CA GLY A 322 -11.58 -5.37 -8.68
C GLY A 322 -10.32 -5.82 -9.43
N SER A 323 -10.44 -6.19 -10.71
CA SER A 323 -9.31 -6.64 -11.52
C SER A 323 -8.30 -5.52 -11.77
N THR A 324 -7.04 -5.88 -12.01
CA THR A 324 -5.93 -4.91 -12.13
C THR A 324 -6.11 -3.92 -13.29
N VAL A 325 -6.66 -4.36 -14.41
CA VAL A 325 -6.79 -3.54 -15.62
C VAL A 325 -8.13 -2.84 -15.68
N TYR A 326 -9.22 -3.58 -15.73
CA TYR A 326 -10.57 -3.01 -15.89
C TYR A 326 -11.25 -2.61 -14.57
N GLY A 327 -10.74 -3.09 -13.42
CA GLY A 327 -11.42 -2.91 -12.14
C GLY A 327 -12.70 -3.75 -12.00
N ALA A 328 -12.83 -4.82 -12.79
CA ALA A 328 -14.01 -5.68 -12.83
C ALA A 328 -14.19 -6.49 -11.54
N PHE A 329 -15.44 -6.72 -11.16
CA PHE A 329 -15.84 -7.55 -10.02
C PHE A 329 -16.50 -8.84 -10.51
N ASP A 330 -15.91 -9.98 -10.18
CA ASP A 330 -16.46 -11.29 -10.54
C ASP A 330 -17.79 -11.57 -9.80
N PRO A 331 -18.70 -12.40 -10.38
CA PRO A 331 -20.00 -12.71 -9.80
C PRO A 331 -19.88 -13.68 -8.62
N LEU A 332 -19.59 -13.15 -7.42
CA LEU A 332 -19.19 -13.92 -6.24
C LEU A 332 -20.23 -14.94 -5.79
N HIS A 333 -21.53 -14.64 -5.88
CA HIS A 333 -22.59 -15.59 -5.51
C HIS A 333 -22.57 -16.86 -6.38
N ASP A 334 -22.49 -16.67 -7.71
CA ASP A 334 -22.49 -17.79 -8.66
C ASP A 334 -21.21 -18.65 -8.48
N LEU A 335 -20.06 -17.99 -8.30
CA LEU A 335 -18.80 -18.69 -8.08
C LEU A 335 -18.80 -19.44 -6.75
N ALA A 336 -19.38 -18.86 -5.70
CA ALA A 336 -19.52 -19.51 -4.39
C ALA A 336 -20.43 -20.74 -4.47
N ASP A 337 -21.52 -20.68 -5.24
CA ASP A 337 -22.41 -21.84 -5.48
C ASP A 337 -21.66 -22.98 -6.18
N ILE A 338 -20.86 -22.65 -7.19
CA ILE A 338 -20.01 -23.62 -7.89
C ILE A 338 -18.99 -24.23 -6.92
N CYS A 339 -18.27 -23.40 -6.17
CA CYS A 339 -17.27 -23.87 -5.20
C CYS A 339 -17.90 -24.78 -4.13
N GLN A 340 -19.08 -24.44 -3.63
CA GLN A 340 -19.81 -25.25 -2.66
C GLN A 340 -20.21 -26.63 -3.22
N ARG A 341 -20.78 -26.68 -4.45
CA ARG A 341 -21.16 -27.94 -5.13
C ARG A 341 -19.97 -28.86 -5.34
N HIS A 342 -18.81 -28.28 -5.69
CA HIS A 342 -17.58 -29.03 -6.00
C HIS A 342 -16.64 -29.17 -4.81
N LYS A 343 -16.98 -28.66 -3.63
CA LYS A 343 -16.15 -28.66 -2.40
C LYS A 343 -14.77 -28.05 -2.61
N MET A 344 -14.73 -26.94 -3.33
CA MET A 344 -13.52 -26.19 -3.65
C MET A 344 -13.38 -24.98 -2.74
N TRP A 345 -12.14 -24.54 -2.52
CA TRP A 345 -11.82 -23.30 -1.84
C TRP A 345 -12.14 -22.08 -2.72
N LEU A 346 -12.92 -21.14 -2.20
CA LEU A 346 -13.12 -19.84 -2.84
C LEU A 346 -12.21 -18.79 -2.20
N HIS A 347 -11.31 -18.25 -2.98
CA HIS A 347 -10.50 -17.08 -2.64
C HIS A 347 -11.01 -15.85 -3.41
N VAL A 348 -11.09 -14.70 -2.75
CA VAL A 348 -11.39 -13.42 -3.41
C VAL A 348 -10.17 -12.50 -3.33
N ASP A 349 -9.55 -12.26 -4.47
CA ASP A 349 -8.48 -11.26 -4.59
C ASP A 349 -9.08 -9.86 -4.66
N CYS A 350 -9.26 -9.25 -3.49
CA CYS A 350 -9.70 -7.87 -3.30
C CYS A 350 -8.52 -6.91 -3.07
N ALA A 351 -7.31 -7.28 -3.51
CA ALA A 351 -6.14 -6.44 -3.32
C ALA A 351 -6.38 -5.00 -3.78
N TRP A 352 -7.10 -4.81 -4.89
CA TRP A 352 -7.47 -3.50 -5.40
C TRP A 352 -8.82 -3.01 -4.88
N GLY A 353 -9.89 -3.77 -5.09
CA GLY A 353 -11.25 -3.33 -4.82
C GLY A 353 -11.72 -3.47 -3.38
N GLY A 354 -10.92 -4.06 -2.46
CA GLY A 354 -11.35 -4.30 -1.07
C GLY A 354 -11.79 -3.03 -0.33
N GLY A 355 -11.18 -1.89 -0.65
CA GLY A 355 -11.60 -0.60 -0.09
C GLY A 355 -13.07 -0.26 -0.33
N VAL A 356 -13.67 -0.76 -1.40
CA VAL A 356 -15.10 -0.54 -1.75
C VAL A 356 -16.04 -1.00 -0.63
N LEU A 357 -15.64 -1.99 0.18
CA LEU A 357 -16.41 -2.46 1.34
C LEU A 357 -16.69 -1.36 2.38
N LEU A 358 -15.89 -0.30 2.41
CA LEU A 358 -16.06 0.83 3.31
C LEU A 358 -17.08 1.85 2.82
N SER A 359 -17.48 1.80 1.52
CA SER A 359 -18.47 2.70 0.94
C SER A 359 -19.86 2.08 0.97
N LYS A 360 -20.82 2.73 1.62
CA LYS A 360 -22.24 2.33 1.58
C LYS A 360 -22.82 2.35 0.16
N LYS A 361 -22.34 3.26 -0.68
CA LYS A 361 -22.78 3.43 -2.08
C LYS A 361 -22.31 2.28 -2.96
N TYR A 362 -21.07 1.79 -2.78
CA TYR A 362 -20.42 0.90 -3.72
C TYR A 362 -20.17 -0.53 -3.20
N ARG A 363 -20.32 -0.80 -1.88
CA ARG A 363 -20.04 -2.12 -1.29
C ARG A 363 -20.78 -3.29 -1.93
N LYS A 364 -21.95 -3.05 -2.53
CA LYS A 364 -22.74 -4.08 -3.25
C LYS A 364 -21.98 -4.75 -4.40
N ARG A 365 -20.89 -4.14 -4.90
CA ARG A 365 -20.03 -4.75 -5.93
C ARG A 365 -19.30 -6.00 -5.44
N LEU A 366 -19.19 -6.17 -4.12
CA LEU A 366 -18.60 -7.33 -3.46
C LEU A 366 -19.65 -8.17 -2.70
N ASP A 367 -20.92 -8.10 -3.11
CA ASP A 367 -21.97 -8.94 -2.54
C ASP A 367 -21.63 -10.43 -2.73
N GLY A 368 -21.72 -11.23 -1.66
CA GLY A 368 -21.29 -12.63 -1.66
C GLY A 368 -19.86 -12.87 -1.18
N ILE A 369 -19.08 -11.81 -0.88
CA ILE A 369 -17.70 -11.94 -0.38
C ILE A 369 -17.62 -12.71 0.95
N GLU A 370 -18.65 -12.62 1.80
CA GLU A 370 -18.74 -13.34 3.08
C GLU A 370 -18.78 -14.85 2.92
N ARG A 371 -19.04 -15.33 1.69
CA ARG A 371 -19.03 -16.75 1.35
C ARG A 371 -17.63 -17.28 1.05
N ALA A 372 -16.65 -16.42 0.83
CA ALA A 372 -15.28 -16.80 0.56
C ALA A 372 -14.64 -17.54 1.76
N ASP A 373 -13.67 -18.40 1.49
CA ASP A 373 -12.80 -19.03 2.51
C ASP A 373 -11.65 -18.10 2.88
N SER A 374 -11.19 -17.27 1.93
CA SER A 374 -10.12 -16.29 2.13
C SER A 374 -10.27 -15.05 1.25
N VAL A 375 -9.76 -13.93 1.75
CA VAL A 375 -9.76 -12.64 1.07
C VAL A 375 -8.38 -11.99 1.18
N THR A 376 -7.80 -11.57 0.05
CA THR A 376 -6.66 -10.65 0.03
C THR A 376 -7.15 -9.22 -0.04
N TRP A 377 -6.66 -8.34 0.85
CA TRP A 377 -7.01 -6.93 0.85
C TRP A 377 -5.76 -6.06 1.04
N ASN A 378 -5.56 -5.07 0.15
CA ASN A 378 -4.42 -4.16 0.23
C ASN A 378 -4.84 -2.73 0.59
N PRO A 379 -4.81 -2.34 1.87
CA PRO A 379 -5.08 -0.96 2.28
C PRO A 379 -4.18 0.08 1.60
N HIS A 380 -2.99 -0.29 1.16
CA HIS A 380 -2.08 0.60 0.43
C HIS A 380 -2.50 0.91 -1.02
N LYS A 381 -3.65 0.40 -1.48
CA LYS A 381 -4.25 0.74 -2.78
C LYS A 381 -5.39 1.73 -2.57
N LEU A 382 -6.64 1.36 -2.82
CA LEU A 382 -7.79 2.27 -2.81
C LEU A 382 -8.02 3.00 -1.47
N MET A 383 -7.59 2.44 -0.34
CA MET A 383 -7.68 3.13 0.96
C MET A 383 -6.59 4.20 1.16
N GLY A 384 -5.56 4.25 0.31
CA GLY A 384 -4.53 5.28 0.33
C GLY A 384 -3.53 5.20 1.50
N VAL A 385 -3.43 4.06 2.17
CA VAL A 385 -2.35 3.80 3.13
C VAL A 385 -1.03 3.76 2.37
N ILE A 386 0.04 4.38 2.88
CA ILE A 386 1.33 4.33 2.18
C ILE A 386 1.88 2.90 2.11
N LEU A 387 2.65 2.63 1.06
CA LEU A 387 3.29 1.33 0.80
C LEU A 387 4.26 0.97 1.94
N GLN A 388 4.25 -0.32 2.37
CA GLN A 388 3.27 -1.32 1.99
C GLN A 388 2.28 -1.56 3.13
N CYS A 389 1.07 -2.04 2.81
CA CYS A 389 0.10 -2.50 3.79
C CYS A 389 -0.86 -3.46 3.08
N SER A 390 -0.74 -4.75 3.35
CA SER A 390 -1.49 -5.84 2.72
C SER A 390 -1.81 -6.90 3.74
N CYS A 391 -2.95 -7.54 3.63
CA CYS A 391 -3.31 -8.65 4.51
C CYS A 391 -4.04 -9.77 3.79
N LEU A 392 -3.91 -10.97 4.35
CA LEU A 392 -4.80 -12.09 4.11
C LEU A 392 -5.78 -12.22 5.27
N LEU A 393 -7.05 -12.42 4.95
CA LEU A 393 -8.13 -12.67 5.89
C LEU A 393 -8.72 -14.05 5.60
N LEU A 394 -8.89 -14.85 6.63
CA LEU A 394 -9.40 -16.22 6.55
C LEU A 394 -10.66 -16.37 7.39
N LYS A 395 -11.62 -17.14 6.88
CA LYS A 395 -12.87 -17.47 7.57
C LYS A 395 -12.66 -18.48 8.69
N GLU A 396 -11.71 -19.40 8.51
CA GLU A 396 -11.39 -20.47 9.45
C GLU A 396 -10.30 -20.04 10.44
N SER A 397 -10.53 -20.27 11.73
CA SER A 397 -9.58 -19.95 12.80
C SER A 397 -8.36 -20.90 12.80
N ASN A 398 -7.20 -20.37 13.20
CA ASN A 398 -5.95 -21.12 13.41
C ASN A 398 -5.44 -21.89 12.18
N LEU A 399 -5.91 -21.56 10.98
CA LEU A 399 -5.47 -22.24 9.77
C LEU A 399 -4.04 -21.88 9.39
N LEU A 400 -3.66 -20.60 9.54
CA LEU A 400 -2.28 -20.16 9.32
C LEU A 400 -1.29 -20.90 10.21
N GLN A 401 -1.62 -21.01 11.50
CA GLN A 401 -0.79 -21.74 12.48
C GLN A 401 -0.62 -23.20 12.06
N ARG A 402 -1.72 -23.91 11.79
CA ARG A 402 -1.66 -25.32 11.38
C ARG A 402 -0.89 -25.54 10.08
N CYS A 403 -1.04 -24.62 9.14
CA CYS A 403 -0.40 -24.69 7.83
C CYS A 403 1.12 -24.42 7.92
N ASN A 404 1.52 -23.36 8.61
CA ASN A 404 2.88 -22.81 8.51
C ASN A 404 3.78 -23.15 9.71
N SER A 405 3.22 -23.47 10.89
CA SER A 405 4.01 -23.65 12.11
C SER A 405 5.11 -24.70 11.97
N MET A 406 6.29 -24.37 12.47
CA MET A 406 7.43 -25.28 12.57
C MET A 406 7.83 -25.57 14.03
N CYS A 407 7.17 -24.88 14.99
CA CYS A 407 7.37 -25.04 16.42
C CYS A 407 8.86 -24.96 16.81
N ALA A 408 9.53 -23.89 16.35
CA ALA A 408 10.96 -23.67 16.64
C ALA A 408 11.15 -23.27 18.11
N ASP A 409 11.56 -24.20 18.97
CA ASP A 409 11.64 -24.03 20.43
C ASP A 409 12.51 -22.84 20.86
N TYR A 410 13.52 -22.49 20.07
CA TYR A 410 14.40 -21.33 20.36
C TYR A 410 13.74 -19.97 20.12
N LEU A 411 12.56 -19.91 19.47
CA LEU A 411 11.80 -18.69 19.20
C LEU A 411 10.43 -18.68 19.90
N PHE A 412 9.76 -19.82 19.93
CA PHE A 412 8.36 -19.95 20.34
C PHE A 412 8.22 -20.85 21.57
N GLN A 413 8.97 -20.52 22.63
CA GLN A 413 8.90 -21.19 23.92
C GLN A 413 7.46 -21.18 24.45
N GLN A 414 6.99 -22.32 24.97
CA GLN A 414 5.63 -22.47 25.47
C GLN A 414 5.46 -22.14 26.95
N ASP A 415 6.56 -21.91 27.66
CA ASP A 415 6.65 -21.61 29.10
C ASP A 415 6.81 -20.10 29.42
N LYS A 416 6.54 -19.24 28.43
CA LYS A 416 6.53 -17.78 28.62
C LYS A 416 5.43 -17.36 29.60
N ASN A 417 5.62 -16.22 30.26
CA ASN A 417 4.70 -15.68 31.27
C ASN A 417 3.47 -14.94 30.69
N TYR A 418 3.18 -15.15 29.41
CA TYR A 418 2.02 -14.57 28.71
C TYR A 418 1.40 -15.62 27.77
N ASP A 419 0.22 -15.31 27.23
CA ASP A 419 -0.46 -16.18 26.26
C ASP A 419 0.34 -16.25 24.95
N VAL A 420 1.02 -17.37 24.72
CA VAL A 420 1.86 -17.61 23.54
C VAL A 420 1.11 -17.66 22.22
N SER A 421 -0.23 -17.67 22.23
CA SER A 421 -1.04 -17.53 21.00
C SER A 421 -0.83 -16.17 20.32
N TYR A 422 -0.30 -15.19 21.04
CA TYR A 422 0.12 -13.90 20.51
C TYR A 422 1.49 -13.93 19.82
N ASP A 423 2.24 -15.02 19.87
CA ASP A 423 3.48 -15.20 19.10
C ASP A 423 3.16 -15.56 17.65
N THR A 424 2.80 -14.55 16.87
CA THR A 424 2.26 -14.71 15.52
C THR A 424 3.29 -15.08 14.46
N GLY A 425 4.59 -15.11 14.78
CA GLY A 425 5.66 -15.44 13.83
C GLY A 425 5.57 -16.85 13.26
N ASP A 426 5.12 -17.82 14.06
CA ASP A 426 4.97 -19.22 13.61
C ASP A 426 3.77 -19.43 12.65
N LYS A 427 2.90 -18.43 12.50
CA LYS A 427 1.83 -18.39 11.48
C LYS A 427 2.33 -17.97 10.10
N THR A 428 3.57 -17.46 10.00
CA THR A 428 4.08 -16.80 8.80
C THR A 428 5.13 -17.63 8.07
N ILE A 429 5.28 -17.36 6.77
CA ILE A 429 6.31 -17.97 5.93
C ILE A 429 7.67 -17.31 6.21
N GLN A 430 7.69 -16.00 6.47
CA GLN A 430 8.89 -15.24 6.83
C GLN A 430 9.04 -15.13 8.35
N CYS A 431 10.26 -15.11 8.86
CA CYS A 431 10.53 -14.85 10.27
C CYS A 431 10.42 -13.35 10.59
N GLY A 432 11.14 -12.50 9.87
CA GLY A 432 11.08 -11.05 10.05
C GLY A 432 9.75 -10.47 9.55
N ARG A 433 9.07 -9.67 10.39
CA ARG A 433 7.78 -9.03 10.07
C ARG A 433 7.81 -7.54 10.36
N HIS A 434 7.60 -6.74 9.31
CA HIS A 434 7.47 -5.28 9.42
C HIS A 434 6.13 -4.87 10.04
N VAL A 435 6.11 -3.72 10.73
CA VAL A 435 4.91 -3.19 11.39
C VAL A 435 4.03 -2.42 10.40
N ASP A 436 3.36 -3.11 9.48
CA ASP A 436 2.48 -2.47 8.49
C ASP A 436 1.13 -2.04 9.07
N VAL A 437 0.72 -2.61 10.19
CA VAL A 437 -0.58 -2.36 10.82
C VAL A 437 -0.70 -0.97 11.42
N PHE A 438 0.39 -0.40 11.98
CA PHE A 438 0.33 0.82 12.76
C PHE A 438 -0.10 2.03 11.94
N LYS A 439 0.42 2.21 10.74
CA LYS A 439 0.03 3.28 9.83
C LYS A 439 -1.45 3.20 9.42
N LEU A 440 -2.00 1.99 9.22
CA LEU A 440 -3.42 1.79 8.96
C LEU A 440 -4.26 2.10 10.21
N TRP A 441 -3.81 1.67 11.38
CA TRP A 441 -4.49 1.94 12.65
C TRP A 441 -4.57 3.45 12.92
N LEU A 442 -3.48 4.20 12.72
CA LEU A 442 -3.46 5.66 12.85
C LEU A 442 -4.43 6.33 11.87
N MET A 443 -4.41 5.92 10.59
CA MET A 443 -5.36 6.45 9.61
C MET A 443 -6.81 6.17 10.02
N TRP A 444 -7.08 4.96 10.52
CA TRP A 444 -8.44 4.61 10.96
C TRP A 444 -8.87 5.42 12.19
N ARG A 445 -7.95 5.66 13.12
CA ARG A 445 -8.20 6.55 14.27
C ARG A 445 -8.47 7.98 13.84
N ALA A 446 -7.74 8.49 12.84
CA ALA A 446 -7.87 9.86 12.37
C ALA A 446 -9.13 10.10 11.51
N LYS A 447 -9.48 9.14 10.64
CA LYS A 447 -10.56 9.31 9.64
C LYS A 447 -11.85 8.60 10.02
N ALA A 448 -11.82 7.61 10.89
CA ALA A 448 -12.88 6.63 11.10
C ALA A 448 -13.27 5.94 9.76
N THR A 449 -14.30 5.09 9.77
CA THR A 449 -14.80 4.45 8.53
C THR A 449 -15.42 5.47 7.58
N VAL A 450 -16.06 6.52 8.12
CA VAL A 450 -16.71 7.57 7.32
C VAL A 450 -15.72 8.40 6.49
N GLY A 451 -14.52 8.64 7.00
CA GLY A 451 -13.48 9.35 6.24
C GLY A 451 -12.93 8.51 5.08
N PHE A 452 -12.77 7.20 5.26
CA PHE A 452 -12.45 6.30 4.14
C PHE A 452 -13.59 6.23 3.12
N GLU A 453 -14.86 6.16 3.56
CA GLU A 453 -16.02 6.21 2.67
C GLU A 453 -16.01 7.48 1.81
N ALA A 454 -15.81 8.65 2.41
CA ALA A 454 -15.74 9.92 1.68
C ALA A 454 -14.60 9.94 0.65
N GLN A 455 -13.42 9.48 1.03
CA GLN A 455 -12.27 9.39 0.13
C GLN A 455 -12.53 8.46 -1.06
N ILE A 456 -13.10 7.29 -0.83
CA ILE A 456 -13.42 6.31 -1.86
C ILE A 456 -14.49 6.87 -2.79
N ASN A 457 -15.58 7.44 -2.24
CA ASN A 457 -16.63 8.03 -3.03
C ASN A 457 -16.10 9.14 -3.93
N LYS A 458 -15.20 10.00 -3.43
CA LYS A 458 -14.53 11.04 -4.24
C LYS A 458 -13.76 10.44 -5.43
N CYS A 459 -13.02 9.35 -5.24
CA CYS A 459 -12.31 8.69 -6.33
C CYS A 459 -13.28 8.15 -7.39
N PHE A 460 -14.43 7.61 -6.99
CA PHE A 460 -15.48 7.19 -7.93
C PHE A 460 -16.12 8.37 -8.66
N ASP A 461 -16.42 9.46 -7.96
CA ASP A 461 -17.00 10.65 -8.56
C ASP A 461 -16.06 11.25 -9.63
N LEU A 462 -14.74 11.27 -9.38
CA LEU A 462 -13.73 11.66 -10.36
C LEU A 462 -13.64 10.69 -11.55
N ALA A 463 -13.79 9.37 -11.32
CA ALA A 463 -13.79 8.37 -12.39
C ALA A 463 -15.02 8.52 -13.29
N HIS A 464 -16.20 8.77 -12.73
CA HIS A 464 -17.42 9.08 -13.50
C HIS A 464 -17.25 10.38 -14.27
N TYR A 465 -16.78 11.46 -13.63
CA TYR A 465 -16.50 12.73 -14.30
C TYR A 465 -15.59 12.54 -15.52
N MET A 466 -14.50 11.78 -15.36
CA MET A 466 -13.61 11.49 -16.47
C MET A 466 -14.30 10.71 -17.59
N THR A 467 -15.06 9.66 -17.23
CA THR A 467 -15.79 8.84 -18.20
C THR A 467 -16.78 9.68 -19.04
N ASP A 468 -17.54 10.57 -18.38
CA ASP A 468 -18.47 11.47 -19.05
C ASP A 468 -17.76 12.46 -19.98
N LYS A 469 -16.63 13.01 -19.54
CA LYS A 469 -15.80 13.90 -20.36
C LYS A 469 -15.22 13.21 -21.60
N LEU A 470 -14.70 11.99 -21.46
CA LEU A 470 -14.14 11.23 -22.57
C LEU A 470 -15.22 10.85 -23.59
N LYS A 471 -16.40 10.39 -23.13
CA LYS A 471 -17.53 10.06 -24.01
C LYS A 471 -18.06 11.27 -24.80
N ALA A 472 -17.96 12.46 -24.23
CA ALA A 472 -18.42 13.70 -24.88
C ALA A 472 -17.33 14.35 -25.77
N ARG A 473 -16.10 13.83 -25.78
CA ARG A 473 -14.98 14.46 -26.47
C ARG A 473 -14.56 13.66 -27.71
N GLU A 474 -14.51 14.33 -28.84
CA GLU A 474 -14.06 13.75 -30.11
C GLU A 474 -12.65 13.16 -29.99
N GLY A 475 -12.42 12.01 -30.61
CA GLY A 475 -11.11 11.33 -30.61
C GLY A 475 -10.82 10.48 -29.39
N PHE A 476 -11.78 10.32 -28.49
CA PHE A 476 -11.67 9.36 -27.39
C PHE A 476 -12.72 8.24 -27.51
N GLU A 477 -12.29 7.01 -27.31
CA GLU A 477 -13.16 5.83 -27.29
C GLU A 477 -12.92 5.03 -26.03
N MET A 478 -14.01 4.62 -25.37
CA MET A 478 -13.92 3.83 -24.15
C MET A 478 -13.63 2.36 -24.49
N VAL A 479 -12.68 1.73 -23.74
CA VAL A 479 -12.45 0.27 -23.77
C VAL A 479 -13.53 -0.46 -22.99
N VAL A 480 -13.97 0.13 -21.89
CA VAL A 480 -15.10 -0.32 -21.07
C VAL A 480 -16.00 0.87 -20.83
N ASP A 481 -17.21 0.83 -21.38
CA ASP A 481 -18.13 1.98 -21.36
C ASP A 481 -18.49 2.48 -19.97
N GLU A 482 -18.66 1.56 -19.02
CA GLU A 482 -19.00 1.85 -17.63
C GLU A 482 -18.02 1.18 -16.68
N PRO A 483 -16.97 1.88 -16.24
CA PRO A 483 -16.02 1.35 -15.27
C PRO A 483 -16.70 0.91 -13.97
N GLU A 484 -16.40 -0.28 -13.49
CA GLU A 484 -16.94 -0.78 -12.21
C GLU A 484 -16.16 -0.30 -11.00
N LEU A 485 -14.92 0.14 -11.19
CA LEU A 485 -14.06 0.71 -10.17
C LEU A 485 -13.50 2.03 -10.71
N THR A 486 -12.40 2.49 -10.21
CA THR A 486 -11.79 3.78 -10.57
C THR A 486 -10.70 3.66 -11.63
N ASN A 487 -10.71 2.55 -12.38
CA ASN A 487 -9.90 2.34 -13.58
C ASN A 487 -10.68 2.83 -14.81
N VAL A 488 -10.25 3.91 -15.43
CA VAL A 488 -10.83 4.41 -16.67
C VAL A 488 -9.91 4.01 -17.81
N CYS A 489 -10.41 3.10 -18.69
CA CYS A 489 -9.66 2.53 -19.80
C CYS A 489 -10.21 3.08 -21.13
N PHE A 490 -9.35 3.64 -21.97
CA PHE A 490 -9.77 4.33 -23.19
C PHE A 490 -8.65 4.40 -24.23
N TRP A 491 -9.01 4.55 -25.49
CA TRP A 491 -8.12 4.95 -26.58
C TRP A 491 -8.21 6.45 -26.84
N TYR A 492 -7.11 7.04 -27.28
CA TYR A 492 -7.09 8.31 -27.97
C TYR A 492 -6.78 8.07 -29.44
N LEU A 493 -7.63 8.56 -30.32
CA LEU A 493 -7.51 8.50 -31.76
C LEU A 493 -7.07 9.86 -32.28
N PRO A 494 -5.80 10.04 -32.67
CA PRO A 494 -5.34 11.24 -33.34
C PRO A 494 -6.12 11.56 -34.62
N PRO A 495 -6.16 12.81 -35.08
CA PRO A 495 -6.89 13.19 -36.31
C PRO A 495 -6.54 12.30 -37.52
N SER A 496 -5.29 11.90 -37.65
CA SER A 496 -4.80 11.05 -38.76
C SER A 496 -5.35 9.60 -38.76
N ILE A 497 -5.96 9.15 -37.63
CA ILE A 497 -6.45 7.77 -37.47
C ILE A 497 -7.98 7.72 -37.44
N ARG A 498 -8.66 8.82 -37.04
CA ARG A 498 -10.13 8.85 -36.82
C ARG A 498 -10.92 8.35 -38.02
N ASP A 499 -10.61 8.87 -39.21
CA ASP A 499 -11.34 8.60 -40.46
C ASP A 499 -10.85 7.33 -41.18
N LEU A 500 -9.89 6.61 -40.63
CA LEU A 500 -9.45 5.35 -41.23
C LEU A 500 -10.52 4.27 -41.05
N PRO A 501 -10.76 3.46 -42.11
CA PRO A 501 -11.63 2.31 -41.99
C PRO A 501 -11.11 1.31 -40.99
N ASP A 502 -12.02 0.65 -40.29
CA ASP A 502 -11.65 -0.40 -39.35
C ASP A 502 -10.92 -1.54 -40.07
N GLY A 503 -9.72 -1.84 -39.61
CA GLY A 503 -8.84 -2.84 -40.23
C GLY A 503 -7.46 -2.90 -39.58
N PRO A 504 -6.59 -3.75 -40.13
CA PRO A 504 -5.23 -3.94 -39.58
C PRO A 504 -4.43 -2.64 -39.52
N ASP A 505 -4.48 -1.78 -40.56
CA ASP A 505 -3.74 -0.52 -40.61
C ASP A 505 -4.13 0.43 -39.47
N LYS A 506 -5.43 0.67 -39.27
CA LYS A 506 -5.92 1.49 -38.15
C LYS A 506 -5.48 0.91 -36.79
N ARG A 507 -5.59 -0.42 -36.65
CA ARG A 507 -5.23 -1.13 -35.44
C ARG A 507 -3.74 -1.02 -35.12
N ASP A 508 -2.86 -1.21 -36.12
CA ASP A 508 -1.42 -1.12 -35.95
C ASP A 508 -0.96 0.29 -35.59
N ARG A 509 -1.56 1.31 -36.22
CA ARG A 509 -1.29 2.72 -35.90
C ARG A 509 -1.80 3.07 -34.50
N LEU A 510 -3.01 2.66 -34.13
CA LEU A 510 -3.59 2.91 -32.79
C LEU A 510 -2.74 2.25 -31.70
N ALA A 511 -2.15 1.08 -31.96
CA ALA A 511 -1.27 0.39 -31.01
C ALA A 511 -0.05 1.21 -30.60
N GLN A 512 0.40 2.16 -31.46
CA GLN A 512 1.57 3.01 -31.21
C GLN A 512 1.24 4.31 -30.47
N VAL A 513 -0.01 4.74 -30.46
CA VAL A 513 -0.40 6.04 -29.88
C VAL A 513 -0.09 6.12 -28.38
N ALA A 514 -0.56 5.18 -27.59
CA ALA A 514 -0.38 5.21 -26.14
C ALA A 514 1.09 5.11 -25.70
N PRO A 515 1.94 4.23 -26.29
CA PRO A 515 3.38 4.22 -26.01
C PRO A 515 4.08 5.54 -26.32
N VAL A 516 3.81 6.16 -27.46
CA VAL A 516 4.46 7.42 -27.87
C VAL A 516 4.03 8.58 -26.99
N VAL A 517 2.73 8.73 -26.75
CA VAL A 517 2.19 9.77 -25.85
C VAL A 517 2.77 9.59 -24.44
N LYS A 518 2.88 8.36 -23.95
CA LYS A 518 3.48 8.07 -22.65
C LYS A 518 4.95 8.49 -22.58
N ALA A 519 5.74 8.20 -23.61
CA ALA A 519 7.14 8.60 -23.66
C ALA A 519 7.27 10.14 -23.59
N ARG A 520 6.53 10.87 -24.44
CA ARG A 520 6.49 12.34 -24.44
C ARG A 520 6.02 12.92 -23.10
N MET A 521 5.08 12.24 -22.44
CA MET A 521 4.57 12.62 -21.11
C MET A 521 5.65 12.49 -20.04
N MET A 522 6.44 11.42 -20.09
CA MET A 522 7.55 11.21 -19.15
C MET A 522 8.65 12.24 -19.34
N ASP A 523 9.02 12.57 -20.57
CA ASP A 523 10.02 13.61 -20.87
C ASP A 523 9.61 14.97 -20.29
N ARG A 524 8.32 15.31 -20.33
CA ARG A 524 7.81 16.54 -19.70
C ARG A 524 7.68 16.44 -18.18
N GLY A 525 7.32 15.29 -17.68
CA GLY A 525 7.25 14.96 -16.27
C GLY A 525 6.08 15.58 -15.48
N MET A 526 5.13 16.29 -16.10
CA MET A 526 4.07 17.04 -15.40
C MET A 526 2.86 16.20 -14.99
N THR A 527 2.70 15.04 -15.57
CA THR A 527 1.64 14.05 -15.25
C THR A 527 2.08 12.67 -15.65
N MET A 528 1.37 11.64 -15.17
CA MET A 528 1.74 10.26 -15.46
C MET A 528 0.53 9.33 -15.48
N ILE A 529 0.34 8.61 -16.60
CA ILE A 529 -0.71 7.60 -16.82
C ILE A 529 -0.09 6.29 -17.30
N GLY A 530 -0.74 5.15 -17.03
CA GLY A 530 -0.35 3.85 -17.56
C GLY A 530 -1.02 3.51 -18.89
N TYR A 531 -0.43 2.57 -19.63
CA TYR A 531 -1.04 1.93 -20.79
C TYR A 531 -0.68 0.44 -20.85
N GLN A 532 -1.49 -0.36 -21.50
CA GLN A 532 -1.23 -1.78 -21.79
C GLN A 532 -2.21 -2.31 -22.84
N PRO A 533 -1.91 -3.44 -23.49
CA PRO A 533 -2.89 -4.25 -24.19
C PRO A 533 -3.63 -5.17 -23.22
N LEU A 534 -4.81 -5.67 -23.60
CA LEU A 534 -5.50 -6.73 -22.86
C LEU A 534 -6.40 -7.52 -23.80
N GLY A 535 -6.29 -8.86 -23.80
CA GLY A 535 -7.03 -9.71 -24.74
C GLY A 535 -6.71 -9.34 -26.19
N ASP A 536 -7.75 -9.09 -26.99
CA ASP A 536 -7.62 -8.65 -28.38
C ASP A 536 -7.43 -7.14 -28.54
N ASN A 537 -7.53 -6.36 -27.46
CA ASN A 537 -7.35 -4.92 -27.51
C ASN A 537 -5.87 -4.54 -27.62
N VAL A 538 -5.57 -3.67 -28.61
CA VAL A 538 -4.25 -3.03 -28.72
C VAL A 538 -4.01 -2.10 -27.54
N ASN A 539 -2.79 -1.56 -27.40
CA ASN A 539 -2.44 -0.63 -26.34
C ASN A 539 -3.49 0.45 -26.15
N PHE A 540 -4.00 0.57 -24.94
CA PHE A 540 -4.94 1.61 -24.50
C PHE A 540 -4.44 2.25 -23.20
N PHE A 541 -4.86 3.48 -22.94
CA PHE A 541 -4.59 4.14 -21.68
C PHE A 541 -5.43 3.53 -20.56
N ARG A 542 -4.80 3.38 -19.38
CA ARG A 542 -5.48 3.03 -18.14
C ARG A 542 -5.20 4.12 -17.12
N MET A 543 -6.15 4.99 -16.88
CA MET A 543 -6.09 5.96 -15.80
C MET A 543 -6.64 5.34 -14.51
N VAL A 544 -5.82 5.37 -13.46
CA VAL A 544 -6.21 4.85 -12.15
C VAL A 544 -6.40 6.01 -11.18
N ILE A 545 -7.61 6.20 -10.70
CA ILE A 545 -7.95 7.27 -9.77
C ILE A 545 -8.04 6.70 -8.37
N SER A 546 -6.94 6.81 -7.61
CA SER A 546 -6.84 6.35 -6.22
C SER A 546 -6.30 7.43 -5.28
N ASN A 547 -5.82 8.56 -5.83
CA ASN A 547 -5.28 9.67 -5.06
C ASN A 547 -6.41 10.64 -4.65
N PRO A 548 -6.73 10.78 -3.36
CA PRO A 548 -7.78 11.70 -2.90
C PRO A 548 -7.43 13.18 -3.06
N ALA A 549 -6.17 13.51 -3.34
CA ALA A 549 -5.74 14.89 -3.61
C ALA A 549 -6.09 15.35 -5.04
N ALA A 550 -6.41 14.41 -5.96
CA ALA A 550 -6.83 14.75 -7.31
C ALA A 550 -8.16 15.52 -7.32
N THR A 551 -8.32 16.37 -8.33
CA THR A 551 -9.50 17.19 -8.59
C THR A 551 -9.96 17.05 -10.04
N THR A 552 -11.14 17.59 -10.37
CA THR A 552 -11.62 17.64 -11.77
C THR A 552 -10.66 18.39 -12.68
N ALA A 553 -10.00 19.45 -12.19
CA ALA A 553 -8.99 20.19 -12.95
C ALA A 553 -7.75 19.34 -13.30
N ASP A 554 -7.38 18.37 -12.45
CA ASP A 554 -6.28 17.44 -12.74
C ASP A 554 -6.71 16.40 -13.80
N ILE A 555 -7.98 16.02 -13.82
CA ILE A 555 -8.59 15.16 -14.87
C ILE A 555 -8.60 15.91 -16.21
N ASP A 556 -9.11 17.13 -16.24
CA ASP A 556 -9.15 17.98 -17.45
C ASP A 556 -7.73 18.18 -18.00
N TYR A 557 -6.77 18.51 -17.14
CA TYR A 557 -5.36 18.64 -17.52
C TYR A 557 -4.79 17.35 -18.16
N MET A 558 -5.13 16.18 -17.63
CA MET A 558 -4.70 14.89 -18.20
C MET A 558 -5.24 14.68 -19.60
N ILE A 559 -6.54 14.93 -19.82
CA ILE A 559 -7.20 14.77 -21.12
C ILE A 559 -6.56 15.72 -22.15
N GLU A 560 -6.42 16.99 -21.81
CA GLU A 560 -5.78 18.02 -22.67
C GLU A 560 -4.31 17.67 -22.97
N GLU A 561 -3.58 17.14 -22.00
CA GLU A 561 -2.18 16.77 -22.19
C GLU A 561 -2.04 15.56 -23.13
N ILE A 562 -2.93 14.56 -23.06
CA ILE A 562 -2.96 13.43 -24.00
C ILE A 562 -3.18 13.93 -25.43
N GLU A 563 -4.19 14.79 -25.65
CA GLU A 563 -4.43 15.39 -26.97
C GLU A 563 -3.24 16.17 -27.48
N ARG A 564 -2.72 17.09 -26.67
CA ARG A 564 -1.58 17.92 -27.03
C ARG A 564 -0.33 17.10 -27.41
N LEU A 565 -0.10 15.97 -26.72
CA LEU A 565 1.04 15.08 -26.95
C LEU A 565 0.81 14.09 -28.09
N GLY A 566 -0.43 13.87 -28.52
CA GLY A 566 -0.78 12.86 -29.51
C GLY A 566 -1.35 13.43 -30.81
N GLN A 567 -1.62 14.73 -30.94
CA GLN A 567 -2.33 15.33 -32.07
C GLN A 567 -1.63 15.18 -33.43
N ASP A 568 -0.32 14.96 -33.44
CA ASP A 568 0.52 14.83 -34.64
C ASP A 568 0.81 13.37 -35.04
N LEU A 569 0.26 12.40 -34.32
CA LEU A 569 0.48 10.96 -34.55
C LEU A 569 -0.38 10.37 -35.66
#